data_2b15dc942dac72161e37a421f4c7b8f9
#
_entry.id   2b15dc942dac72161e37a421f4c7b8f9
#
_cell.length_a   1.000
_cell.length_b   1.000
_cell.length_c   1.000
_cell.angle_alpha   90.00
_cell.angle_beta   90.00
_cell.angle_gamma   90.00
#
_symmetry.space_group_name_H-M   'P 1'
#
loop_
_entity.id
_entity.type
_entity.pdbx_description
1 polymer ?
#
loop_
_entity_poly.entity_id
_entity_poly.type
_entity_poly.pdbx_seq_one_letter_code
_entity_poly.pdbx_strand_id
1 'polypeptide(L)'
;KFKWQDKLQLLKTIILGLKVIHESNLTHGDFHDGNILMSDNYNELFIIDLGLCKSINSSQDSGNDDDEIYGVLPYMAPEILRNKPYTSASDIYSLSMIMWEFTSGIPPFKYEAHDYDLTLNICKGERPEIIKNTPKCYIDLMKKCWDSNPSNRPTI
;
A
#
# COMPACT_ATOMS: atom_id res chain seq x y z
N LYS A 1 0.99 -7.61 -22.55
CA LYS A 1 1.16 -8.21 -21.19
C LYS A 1 2.59 -7.90 -20.74
N PHE A 2 2.76 -7.16 -19.66
CA PHE A 2 4.08 -6.92 -19.06
C PHE A 2 4.73 -8.26 -18.70
N LYS A 3 6.01 -8.42 -19.04
CA LYS A 3 6.82 -9.55 -18.59
C LYS A 3 7.17 -9.37 -17.10
N TRP A 4 7.56 -10.43 -16.42
CA TRP A 4 7.98 -10.35 -15.01
C TRP A 4 9.11 -9.34 -14.79
N GLN A 5 10.04 -9.26 -15.71
CA GLN A 5 11.14 -8.31 -15.65
C GLN A 5 10.64 -6.86 -15.64
N ASP A 6 9.66 -6.54 -16.50
CA ASP A 6 9.06 -5.20 -16.57
C ASP A 6 8.33 -4.86 -15.26
N LYS A 7 7.57 -5.83 -14.71
CA LYS A 7 6.87 -5.68 -13.42
C LYS A 7 7.83 -5.42 -12.27
N LEU A 8 8.95 -6.15 -12.22
CA LEU A 8 9.97 -5.96 -11.18
C LEU A 8 10.67 -4.61 -11.32
N GLN A 9 10.93 -4.17 -12.54
CA GLN A 9 11.52 -2.85 -12.77
C GLN A 9 10.58 -1.72 -12.34
N LEU A 10 9.29 -1.83 -12.66
CA LEU A 10 8.28 -0.88 -12.19
C LEU A 10 8.18 -0.87 -10.66
N LEU A 11 8.09 -2.05 -10.05
CA LEU A 11 8.03 -2.17 -8.59
C LEU A 11 9.26 -1.53 -7.93
N LYS A 12 10.46 -1.76 -8.49
CA LYS A 12 11.68 -1.12 -8.00
C LYS A 12 11.57 0.41 -8.05
N THR A 13 11.05 0.96 -9.13
CA THR A 13 10.88 2.43 -9.27
C THR A 13 9.86 2.96 -8.26
N ILE A 14 8.75 2.26 -8.04
CA ILE A 14 7.75 2.59 -7.03
C ILE A 14 8.37 2.60 -5.63
N ILE A 15 9.13 1.55 -5.29
CA ILE A 15 9.82 1.44 -4.00
C ILE A 15 10.81 2.60 -3.80
N LEU A 16 11.58 2.96 -4.82
CA LEU A 16 12.52 4.08 -4.74
C LEU A 16 11.80 5.42 -4.53
N GLY A 17 10.65 5.64 -5.19
CA GLY A 17 9.83 6.83 -4.96
C GLY A 17 9.27 6.89 -3.53
N LEU A 18 8.73 5.77 -3.04
CA LEU A 18 8.21 5.69 -1.69
C LEU A 18 9.32 5.86 -0.63
N LYS A 19 10.53 5.35 -0.92
CA LYS A 19 11.70 5.55 -0.08
C LYS A 19 12.02 7.03 0.13
N VAL A 20 11.99 7.84 -0.93
CA VAL A 20 12.24 9.29 -0.84
C VAL A 20 11.23 9.96 0.09
N ILE A 21 9.95 9.57 0.03
CA ILE A 21 8.91 10.07 0.93
C ILE A 21 9.25 9.71 2.39
N HIS A 22 9.58 8.45 2.66
CA HIS A 22 9.90 7.98 4.02
C HIS A 22 11.21 8.59 4.56
N GLU A 23 12.24 8.75 3.74
CA GLU A 23 13.49 9.42 4.12
C GLU A 23 13.29 10.91 4.42
N SER A 24 12.23 11.52 3.89
CA SER A 24 11.81 12.88 4.20
C SER A 24 10.97 12.98 5.50
N ASN A 25 10.90 11.89 6.28
CA ASN A 25 10.04 11.77 7.47
C ASN A 25 8.55 11.99 7.19
N LEU A 26 8.10 11.60 6.01
CA LEU A 26 6.70 11.65 5.59
C LEU A 26 6.15 10.25 5.36
N THR A 27 4.85 10.11 5.49
CA THR A 27 4.08 8.97 4.97
C THR A 27 3.19 9.47 3.84
N HIS A 28 2.93 8.62 2.83
CA HIS A 28 2.01 8.98 1.76
C HIS A 28 0.56 9.07 2.27
N GLY A 29 0.14 8.07 3.03
CA GLY A 29 -1.17 8.03 3.69
C GLY A 29 -2.36 7.61 2.80
N ASP A 30 -2.20 7.66 1.47
CA ASP A 30 -3.20 7.19 0.49
C ASP A 30 -2.50 6.53 -0.71
N PHE A 31 -1.72 5.48 -0.42
CA PHE A 31 -0.87 4.84 -1.42
C PHE A 31 -1.61 3.70 -2.14
N HIS A 32 -1.99 3.92 -3.40
CA HIS A 32 -2.69 2.96 -4.25
C HIS A 32 -2.31 3.15 -5.74
N ASP A 33 -2.74 2.26 -6.61
CA ASP A 33 -2.43 2.27 -8.04
C ASP A 33 -2.85 3.56 -8.74
N GLY A 34 -3.99 4.16 -8.36
CA GLY A 34 -4.47 5.43 -8.90
C GLY A 34 -3.56 6.64 -8.62
N ASN A 35 -2.68 6.55 -7.60
CA ASN A 35 -1.71 7.56 -7.24
C ASN A 35 -0.31 7.27 -7.82
N ILE A 36 -0.22 6.34 -8.79
CA ILE A 36 1.00 6.01 -9.51
C ILE A 36 0.78 6.27 -10.99
N LEU A 37 1.38 7.32 -11.51
CA LEU A 37 1.31 7.66 -12.92
C LEU A 37 2.55 7.19 -13.67
N MET A 38 2.33 6.67 -14.86
CA MET A 38 3.40 6.32 -15.80
C MET A 38 3.35 7.25 -17.01
N SER A 39 4.52 7.68 -17.48
CA SER A 39 4.62 8.41 -18.75
C SER A 39 4.22 7.51 -19.93
N ASP A 40 3.78 8.12 -21.04
CA ASP A 40 3.32 7.41 -22.24
C ASP A 40 4.34 6.43 -22.82
N ASN A 41 5.64 6.70 -22.64
CA ASN A 41 6.73 5.86 -23.07
C ASN A 41 7.21 4.84 -22.02
N TYR A 42 6.53 4.74 -20.88
CA TYR A 42 6.85 3.87 -19.73
C TYR A 42 8.24 4.05 -19.12
N ASN A 43 8.91 5.17 -19.38
CA ASN A 43 10.26 5.43 -18.90
C ASN A 43 10.30 6.17 -17.55
N GLU A 44 9.21 6.86 -17.22
CA GLU A 44 9.10 7.65 -15.99
C GLU A 44 7.87 7.23 -15.20
N LEU A 45 8.00 7.21 -13.89
CA LEU A 45 6.94 6.91 -12.96
C LEU A 45 6.89 8.01 -11.89
N PHE A 46 5.70 8.47 -11.60
CA PHE A 46 5.43 9.53 -10.62
C PHE A 46 4.47 8.99 -9.56
N ILE A 47 4.83 9.19 -8.30
CA ILE A 47 3.89 9.08 -7.18
C ILE A 47 3.27 10.45 -7.00
N ILE A 48 1.95 10.51 -7.04
CA ILE A 48 1.18 11.75 -7.00
C ILE A 48 0.26 11.78 -5.78
N ASP A 49 -0.45 12.89 -5.62
CA ASP A 49 -1.40 13.14 -4.53
C ASP A 49 -0.75 13.05 -3.13
N LEU A 50 0.24 13.91 -2.94
CA LEU A 50 0.93 14.08 -1.66
C LEU A 50 0.13 14.95 -0.66
N GLY A 51 -1.12 15.30 -0.99
CA GLY A 51 -1.96 16.18 -0.17
C GLY A 51 -2.33 15.61 1.20
N LEU A 52 -2.30 14.28 1.35
CA LEU A 52 -2.53 13.56 2.60
C LEU A 52 -1.25 13.14 3.32
N CYS A 53 -0.08 13.51 2.79
CA CYS A 53 1.19 13.20 3.45
C CYS A 53 1.24 13.79 4.86
N LYS A 54 1.53 12.93 5.83
CA LYS A 54 1.67 13.32 7.24
C LYS A 54 3.12 13.17 7.69
N SER A 55 3.60 14.08 8.54
CA SER A 55 4.90 13.93 9.17
C SER A 55 4.88 12.78 10.18
N ILE A 56 5.88 11.89 10.10
CA ILE A 56 6.05 10.78 11.06
C ILE A 56 6.26 11.30 12.49
N ASN A 57 6.79 12.52 12.62
CA ASN A 57 7.12 13.15 13.91
C ASN A 57 5.98 14.03 14.47
N SER A 58 4.87 14.20 13.80
CA SER A 58 3.71 14.90 14.33
C SER A 58 2.95 14.01 15.33
N SER A 59 3.62 13.67 16.43
CA SER A 59 2.97 13.09 17.59
C SER A 59 2.12 14.16 18.27
N GLN A 60 0.80 13.95 18.25
CA GLN A 60 -0.11 14.43 19.28
C GLN A 60 -0.08 15.93 19.59
N ASP A 61 -0.62 16.75 18.69
CA ASP A 61 -1.25 17.99 19.16
C ASP A 61 -2.45 18.34 18.27
N SER A 62 -3.55 17.76 18.59
CA SER A 62 -4.88 18.35 18.57
C SER A 62 -5.91 17.23 18.76
N GLY A 63 -6.53 17.22 19.94
CA GLY A 63 -7.71 16.41 20.20
C GLY A 63 -8.93 16.98 19.46
N ASN A 64 -8.93 16.86 18.15
CA ASN A 64 -10.12 16.96 17.35
C ASN A 64 -10.51 15.55 16.95
N ASP A 65 -11.65 15.10 17.45
CA ASP A 65 -12.28 13.79 17.20
C ASP A 65 -12.73 13.57 15.73
N ASP A 66 -12.20 14.34 14.78
CA ASP A 66 -12.52 14.29 13.36
C ASP A 66 -11.33 13.81 12.50
N ASP A 67 -10.49 12.90 12.99
CA ASP A 67 -9.55 12.19 12.13
C ASP A 67 -10.35 11.20 11.24
N GLU A 68 -11.03 11.73 10.23
CA GLU A 68 -11.67 10.91 9.20
C GLU A 68 -10.63 9.96 8.61
N ILE A 69 -11.02 8.68 8.47
CA ILE A 69 -10.21 7.69 7.77
C ILE A 69 -10.30 8.00 6.28
N TYR A 70 -9.18 8.41 5.70
CA TYR A 70 -9.05 8.64 4.26
C TYR A 70 -8.36 7.44 3.59
N GLY A 71 -8.72 7.19 2.35
CA GLY A 71 -8.03 6.23 1.51
C GLY A 71 -8.96 5.23 0.82
N VAL A 72 -8.37 4.43 -0.05
CA VAL A 72 -9.07 3.40 -0.82
C VAL A 72 -9.05 2.09 -0.04
N LEU A 73 -10.19 1.65 0.48
CA LEU A 73 -10.35 0.54 1.41
C LEU A 73 -9.50 -0.71 1.12
N PRO A 74 -9.44 -1.26 -0.10
CA PRO A 74 -8.62 -2.43 -0.40
C PRO A 74 -7.11 -2.27 -0.17
N TYR A 75 -6.61 -1.03 -0.12
CA TYR A 75 -5.19 -0.72 0.07
C TYR A 75 -4.86 -0.25 1.50
N MET A 76 -5.88 -0.08 2.34
CA MET A 76 -5.71 0.42 3.70
C MET A 76 -5.23 -0.66 4.66
N ALA A 77 -4.21 -0.33 5.44
CA ALA A 77 -3.67 -1.23 6.44
C ALA A 77 -4.65 -1.49 7.60
N PRO A 78 -4.65 -2.70 8.20
CA PRO A 78 -5.57 -3.05 9.28
C PRO A 78 -5.53 -2.10 10.48
N GLU A 79 -4.36 -1.55 10.82
CA GLU A 79 -4.21 -0.58 11.90
C GLU A 79 -4.91 0.74 11.59
N ILE A 80 -4.90 1.17 10.31
CA ILE A 80 -5.60 2.39 9.88
C ILE A 80 -7.11 2.18 9.99
N LEU A 81 -7.61 1.03 9.56
CA LEU A 81 -9.02 0.66 9.71
C LEU A 81 -9.47 0.55 11.19
N ARG A 82 -8.53 0.49 12.12
CA ARG A 82 -8.73 0.54 13.58
C ARG A 82 -8.43 1.91 14.19
N ASN A 83 -8.46 2.97 13.40
CA ASN A 83 -8.20 4.35 13.83
C ASN A 83 -6.80 4.55 14.47
N LYS A 84 -5.78 3.84 13.99
CA LYS A 84 -4.41 4.10 14.39
C LYS A 84 -3.75 5.10 13.43
N PRO A 85 -2.75 5.86 13.88
CA PRO A 85 -2.05 6.80 13.02
C PRO A 85 -1.40 6.15 11.81
N TYR A 86 -1.34 6.89 10.70
CA TYR A 86 -0.57 6.49 9.52
C TYR A 86 0.92 6.48 9.83
N THR A 87 1.60 5.46 9.34
CA THR A 87 3.05 5.29 9.48
C THR A 87 3.65 4.82 8.16
N SER A 88 4.98 4.86 8.03
CA SER A 88 5.63 4.23 6.87
C SER A 88 5.26 2.75 6.72
N ALA A 89 5.01 2.05 7.81
CA ALA A 89 4.56 0.65 7.75
C ALA A 89 3.16 0.49 7.14
N SER A 90 2.27 1.48 7.28
CA SER A 90 0.97 1.44 6.59
C SER A 90 1.11 1.62 5.07
N ASP A 91 2.02 2.47 4.60
CA ASP A 91 2.36 2.58 3.18
C ASP A 91 2.94 1.28 2.63
N ILE A 92 3.74 0.55 3.43
CA ILE A 92 4.28 -0.78 3.05
C ILE A 92 3.15 -1.81 2.87
N TYR A 93 2.13 -1.76 3.71
CA TYR A 93 0.94 -2.59 3.49
C TYR A 93 0.26 -2.25 2.15
N SER A 94 0.03 -0.99 1.88
CA SER A 94 -0.54 -0.51 0.61
C SER A 94 0.31 -0.96 -0.60
N LEU A 95 1.64 -0.88 -0.49
CA LEU A 95 2.57 -1.41 -1.48
C LEU A 95 2.34 -2.90 -1.75
N SER A 96 2.05 -3.70 -0.72
CA SER A 96 1.78 -5.13 -0.89
C SER A 96 0.52 -5.40 -1.75
N MET A 97 -0.49 -4.55 -1.66
CA MET A 97 -1.70 -4.63 -2.47
C MET A 97 -1.40 -4.29 -3.94
N ILE A 98 -0.55 -3.30 -4.19
CA ILE A 98 -0.02 -2.99 -5.54
C ILE A 98 0.80 -4.17 -6.08
N MET A 99 1.64 -4.79 -5.24
CA MET A 99 2.38 -6.00 -5.61
C MET A 99 1.42 -7.13 -6.02
N TRP A 100 0.35 -7.34 -5.28
CA TRP A 100 -0.66 -8.34 -5.61
C TRP A 100 -1.35 -8.02 -6.94
N GLU A 101 -1.74 -6.76 -7.15
CA GLU A 101 -2.34 -6.30 -8.40
C GLU A 101 -1.43 -6.53 -9.60
N PHE A 102 -0.13 -6.37 -9.46
CA PHE A 102 0.85 -6.72 -10.51
C PHE A 102 0.79 -8.19 -10.88
N THR A 103 0.40 -9.08 -9.98
CA THR A 103 0.26 -10.52 -10.27
C THR A 103 -1.08 -10.86 -10.89
N SER A 104 -2.16 -10.28 -10.39
CA SER A 104 -3.54 -10.55 -10.78
C SER A 104 -3.96 -9.81 -12.05
N GLY A 105 -3.46 -8.57 -12.24
CA GLY A 105 -3.90 -7.66 -13.29
C GLY A 105 -5.26 -7.00 -13.01
N ILE A 106 -5.77 -7.11 -11.78
CA ILE A 106 -7.00 -6.49 -11.30
C ILE A 106 -6.79 -5.93 -9.90
N PRO A 107 -7.55 -4.91 -9.47
CA PRO A 107 -7.48 -4.38 -8.10
C PRO A 107 -7.76 -5.45 -7.04
N PRO A 108 -7.15 -5.36 -5.85
CA PRO A 108 -7.43 -6.28 -4.75
C PRO A 108 -8.90 -6.17 -4.31
N PHE A 109 -9.50 -7.31 -3.93
CA PHE A 109 -10.91 -7.41 -3.52
C PHE A 109 -11.93 -6.86 -4.53
N LYS A 110 -11.58 -6.89 -5.83
CA LYS A 110 -12.40 -6.30 -6.92
C LYS A 110 -13.85 -6.81 -6.95
N TYR A 111 -14.10 -8.05 -6.53
CA TYR A 111 -15.40 -8.70 -6.59
C TYR A 111 -16.15 -8.68 -5.25
N GLU A 112 -15.59 -8.05 -4.25
CA GLU A 112 -16.18 -7.89 -2.93
C GLU A 112 -16.78 -6.49 -2.78
N ALA A 113 -17.85 -6.35 -1.99
CA ALA A 113 -18.36 -5.04 -1.63
C ALA A 113 -17.33 -4.35 -0.72
N HIS A 114 -17.03 -3.08 -1.02
CA HIS A 114 -16.13 -2.28 -0.21
C HIS A 114 -16.92 -1.64 0.93
N ASP A 115 -17.29 -2.45 1.90
CA ASP A 115 -18.16 -2.11 3.01
C ASP A 115 -17.54 -2.47 4.37
N TYR A 116 -18.37 -2.43 5.41
CA TYR A 116 -17.97 -2.75 6.76
C TYR A 116 -17.50 -4.21 6.92
N ASP A 117 -18.09 -5.15 6.18
CA ASP A 117 -17.72 -6.58 6.27
C ASP A 117 -16.31 -6.80 5.72
N LEU A 118 -15.96 -6.16 4.59
CA LEU A 118 -14.60 -6.19 4.07
C LEU A 118 -13.61 -5.57 5.06
N THR A 119 -13.97 -4.43 5.68
CA THR A 119 -13.17 -3.80 6.73
C THR A 119 -12.87 -4.76 7.88
N LEU A 120 -13.89 -5.47 8.38
CA LEU A 120 -13.72 -6.46 9.44
C LEU A 120 -12.84 -7.63 9.00
N ASN A 121 -13.03 -8.12 7.79
CA ASN A 121 -12.28 -9.25 7.25
C ASN A 121 -10.79 -8.92 7.09
N ILE A 122 -10.45 -7.76 6.54
CA ILE A 122 -9.06 -7.26 6.48
C ILE A 122 -8.47 -7.17 7.89
N CYS A 123 -9.22 -6.64 8.85
CA CYS A 123 -8.80 -6.56 10.25
C CYS A 123 -8.60 -7.93 10.90
N LYS A 124 -9.37 -8.95 10.53
CA LYS A 124 -9.19 -10.36 10.99
C LYS A 124 -8.03 -11.07 10.31
N GLY A 125 -7.42 -10.47 9.30
CA GLY A 125 -6.25 -11.01 8.60
C GLY A 125 -6.56 -11.57 7.21
N GLU A 126 -7.76 -11.36 6.67
CA GLU A 126 -8.07 -11.74 5.30
C GLU A 126 -7.20 -10.96 4.31
N ARG A 127 -6.75 -11.64 3.27
CA ARG A 127 -5.91 -11.10 2.20
C ARG A 127 -6.35 -11.68 0.86
N PRO A 128 -6.08 -11.00 -0.25
CA PRO A 128 -6.39 -11.54 -1.56
C PRO A 128 -5.68 -12.87 -1.82
N GLU A 129 -6.33 -13.77 -2.55
CA GLU A 129 -5.80 -15.08 -2.89
C GLU A 129 -4.52 -14.97 -3.73
N ILE A 130 -3.51 -15.76 -3.39
CA ILE A 130 -2.24 -15.79 -4.12
C ILE A 130 -2.44 -16.32 -5.54
N ILE A 131 -2.06 -15.53 -6.52
CA ILE A 131 -2.18 -15.90 -7.94
C ILE A 131 -1.21 -17.02 -8.29
N LYS A 132 -1.75 -18.05 -8.92
CA LYS A 132 -0.98 -19.23 -9.38
C LYS A 132 0.20 -18.81 -10.26
N ASN A 133 1.33 -19.49 -10.09
CA ASN A 133 2.59 -19.26 -10.79
C ASN A 133 3.30 -17.92 -10.43
N THR A 134 2.88 -17.24 -9.37
CA THR A 134 3.67 -16.14 -8.81
C THR A 134 4.98 -16.70 -8.22
N PRO A 135 6.16 -16.12 -8.51
CA PRO A 135 7.43 -16.59 -7.97
C PRO A 135 7.44 -16.58 -6.43
N LYS A 136 7.99 -17.65 -5.83
CA LYS A 136 7.98 -17.81 -4.37
C LYS A 136 8.61 -16.63 -3.63
N CYS A 137 9.77 -16.12 -4.09
CA CYS A 137 10.43 -14.97 -3.46
C CYS A 137 9.56 -13.70 -3.47
N TYR A 138 8.77 -13.51 -4.53
CA TYR A 138 7.82 -12.41 -4.62
C TYR A 138 6.67 -12.58 -3.62
N ILE A 139 6.11 -13.79 -3.53
CA ILE A 139 5.08 -14.12 -2.55
C ILE A 139 5.59 -13.88 -1.13
N ASP A 140 6.79 -14.36 -0.81
CA ASP A 140 7.38 -14.25 0.52
C ASP A 140 7.57 -12.77 0.92
N LEU A 141 8.04 -11.91 0.00
CA LEU A 141 8.15 -10.48 0.23
C LEU A 141 6.79 -9.82 0.40
N MET A 142 5.86 -10.09 -0.52
CA MET A 142 4.50 -9.55 -0.47
C MET A 142 3.81 -9.90 0.85
N LYS A 143 3.94 -11.15 1.31
CA LYS A 143 3.39 -11.60 2.59
C LYS A 143 4.00 -10.89 3.80
N LYS A 144 5.29 -10.56 3.77
CA LYS A 144 5.91 -9.74 4.81
C LYS A 144 5.35 -8.32 4.81
N CYS A 145 5.14 -7.74 3.62
CA CYS A 145 4.61 -6.38 3.51
C CYS A 145 3.15 -6.26 4.00
N TRP A 146 2.32 -7.30 3.86
CA TRP A 146 0.93 -7.24 4.33
C TRP A 146 0.68 -7.90 5.69
N ASP A 147 1.73 -8.12 6.48
CA ASP A 147 1.57 -8.65 7.83
C ASP A 147 0.59 -7.79 8.63
N SER A 148 -0.26 -8.44 9.43
CA SER A 148 -1.25 -7.73 10.26
C SER A 148 -0.61 -6.88 11.35
N ASN A 149 0.60 -7.27 11.80
CA ASN A 149 1.40 -6.47 12.71
C ASN A 149 2.36 -5.57 11.92
N PRO A 150 2.20 -4.23 11.96
CA PRO A 150 3.06 -3.31 11.22
C PRO A 150 4.56 -3.44 11.57
N SER A 151 4.90 -3.88 12.78
CA SER A 151 6.29 -4.07 13.20
C SER A 151 7.00 -5.23 12.50
N ASN A 152 6.27 -6.16 11.89
CA ASN A 152 6.83 -7.28 11.14
C ASN A 152 7.09 -6.92 9.66
N ARG A 153 6.58 -5.78 9.20
CA ARG A 153 6.75 -5.34 7.82
C ARG A 153 8.16 -4.80 7.60
N PRO A 154 8.75 -5.04 6.40
CA PRO A 154 10.07 -4.49 6.10
C PRO A 154 10.03 -2.96 6.02
N THR A 155 11.17 -2.33 6.30
CA THR A 155 11.42 -0.91 6.00
C THR A 155 12.08 -0.78 4.62
N ILE A 156 11.95 0.39 4.00
CA ILE A 156 12.60 0.73 2.72
C ILE A 156 13.87 1.51 2.98
#